data_c738f1a4040124022f4a42dad2583b56
#
_entry.id   c738f1a4040124022f4a42dad2583b56
#
_cell.length_a   1.000
_cell.length_b   1.000
_cell.length_c   1.000
_cell.angle_alpha   90.00
_cell.angle_beta   90.00
_cell.angle_gamma   90.00
#
_symmetry.space_group_name_H-M   'P 1'
#
loop_
_entity.id
_entity.type
_entity.pdbx_description
1 polymer ?
#
loop_
_entity_poly.entity_id
_entity_poly.type
_entity_poly.pdbx_seq_one_letter_code
_entity_poly.pdbx_strand_id
1 'polypeptide(L)'
;MLYYPLDSWFIRTTACRDRMIELNNTINWKPQSTGSGRFGKWLENLQDWNLSRSRYWGTPLPIWRTEDGSEEICIGSVEELYNEIEKSITAGLMNENPYKKQGFVPGEYTAENYDKIDLHRPYVDDIVLVSPSGKPMKRESDLIDVWFDSGAMPYAQIHYPFENKEVFDKREVYPADFIAEGVDQTRGWFFTLHAIASMVFDSVAYKAVVSNGLVLDKNGNKMSKRLGNAVDPFSTCLLY
;
A
#
# COMPACT_ATOMS: atom_id res chain seq x y z
N MET A 1 26.30 -17.57 -1.58
CA MET A 1 25.14 -16.66 -1.67
C MET A 1 25.70 -15.32 -2.09
N LEU A 2 25.21 -14.75 -3.18
CA LEU A 2 25.63 -13.44 -3.65
C LEU A 2 24.59 -12.40 -3.24
N TYR A 3 25.04 -11.28 -2.69
CA TYR A 3 24.22 -10.10 -2.42
C TYR A 3 24.47 -9.10 -3.53
N TYR A 4 23.41 -8.67 -4.20
CA TYR A 4 23.47 -7.68 -5.24
C TYR A 4 22.68 -6.44 -4.80
N PRO A 5 23.31 -5.26 -4.67
CA PRO A 5 22.59 -4.03 -4.34
C PRO A 5 21.70 -3.62 -5.52
N LEU A 6 20.47 -3.22 -5.22
CA LEU A 6 19.53 -2.67 -6.18
C LEU A 6 19.07 -1.31 -5.67
N ASP A 7 18.97 -0.36 -6.59
CA ASP A 7 18.31 0.91 -6.31
C ASP A 7 16.84 0.63 -6.02
N SER A 8 16.31 1.27 -4.99
CA SER A 8 14.95 1.02 -4.51
C SER A 8 14.28 2.31 -4.05
N TRP A 9 12.96 2.35 -4.17
CA TRP A 9 12.15 3.44 -3.66
C TRP A 9 11.76 3.20 -2.21
N PHE A 10 11.90 4.25 -1.39
CA PHE A 10 11.60 4.19 0.03
C PHE A 10 10.60 5.27 0.42
N ILE A 11 9.70 4.93 1.33
CA ILE A 11 8.94 5.92 2.09
C ILE A 11 9.76 6.26 3.33
N ARG A 12 10.05 7.55 3.54
CA ARG A 12 10.77 8.03 4.72
C ARG A 12 9.86 8.00 5.95
N THR A 13 9.55 6.80 6.43
CA THR A 13 8.73 6.61 7.63
C THR A 13 9.39 7.16 8.88
N THR A 14 10.73 7.19 8.92
CA THR A 14 11.50 7.78 10.04
C THR A 14 11.22 9.27 10.27
N ALA A 15 10.76 10.00 9.24
CA ALA A 15 10.36 11.40 9.37
C ALA A 15 9.16 11.60 10.32
N CYS A 16 8.29 10.58 10.45
CA CYS A 16 7.10 10.62 11.29
C CYS A 16 7.18 9.68 12.49
N ARG A 17 8.37 9.15 12.80
CA ARG A 17 8.58 8.16 13.86
C ARG A 17 8.00 8.59 15.22
N ASP A 18 8.36 9.78 15.69
CA ASP A 18 7.95 10.26 17.00
C ASP A 18 6.42 10.41 17.06
N ARG A 19 5.82 10.90 15.98
CA ARG A 19 4.36 11.00 15.86
C ARG A 19 3.68 9.63 15.85
N MET A 20 4.24 8.64 15.16
CA MET A 20 3.74 7.26 15.20
C MET A 20 3.78 6.68 16.61
N ILE A 21 4.83 6.98 17.39
CA ILE A 21 4.94 6.53 18.78
C ILE A 21 3.85 7.20 19.64
N GLU A 22 3.65 8.51 19.51
CA GLU A 22 2.59 9.24 20.23
C GLU A 22 1.21 8.65 19.92
N LEU A 23 0.90 8.47 18.65
CA LEU A 23 -0.38 7.91 18.20
C LEU A 23 -0.57 6.48 18.69
N ASN A 24 0.48 5.63 18.66
CA ASN A 24 0.42 4.28 19.20
C ASN A 24 0.03 4.25 20.69
N ASN A 25 0.48 5.23 21.48
CA ASN A 25 0.15 5.31 22.89
C ASN A 25 -1.35 5.61 23.16
N THR A 26 -2.08 6.05 22.16
CA THR A 26 -3.54 6.28 22.24
C THR A 26 -4.37 5.03 21.92
N ILE A 27 -3.75 3.99 21.35
CA ILE A 27 -4.43 2.75 20.94
C ILE A 27 -4.63 1.83 22.15
N ASN A 28 -5.83 1.28 22.28
CA ASN A 28 -6.16 0.30 23.32
C ASN A 28 -5.71 -1.10 22.90
N TRP A 29 -4.49 -1.48 23.27
CA TRP A 29 -3.92 -2.79 22.97
C TRP A 29 -4.34 -3.86 23.99
N LYS A 30 -4.70 -5.04 23.48
CA LYS A 30 -4.93 -6.26 24.26
C LYS A 30 -4.10 -7.42 23.66
N PRO A 31 -3.04 -7.89 24.38
CA PRO A 31 -2.53 -7.36 25.64
C PRO A 31 -1.76 -6.03 25.45
N GLN A 32 -1.79 -5.18 26.46
CA GLN A 32 -1.12 -3.87 26.44
C GLN A 32 0.40 -4.00 26.18
N SER A 33 1.00 -5.08 26.66
CA SER A 33 2.43 -5.37 26.45
C SER A 33 2.84 -5.53 24.98
N THR A 34 1.90 -5.88 24.08
CA THR A 34 2.17 -5.90 22.63
C THR A 34 2.33 -4.48 22.10
N GLY A 35 1.45 -3.56 22.48
CA GLY A 35 1.51 -2.18 22.04
C GLY A 35 2.72 -1.41 22.57
N SER A 36 2.98 -1.46 23.87
CA SER A 36 4.12 -0.76 24.50
C SER A 36 5.46 -1.48 24.30
N GLY A 37 5.43 -2.81 24.24
CA GLY A 37 6.64 -3.63 24.10
C GLY A 37 6.98 -3.91 22.64
N ARG A 38 6.37 -4.94 22.05
CA ARG A 38 6.76 -5.43 20.72
C ARG A 38 6.55 -4.41 19.60
N PHE A 39 5.42 -3.74 19.57
CA PHE A 39 5.12 -2.73 18.55
C PHE A 39 5.80 -1.40 18.85
N GLY A 40 5.70 -0.89 20.08
CA GLY A 40 6.34 0.36 20.49
C GLY A 40 7.85 0.35 20.28
N LYS A 41 8.54 -0.70 20.73
CA LYS A 41 9.99 -0.86 20.48
C LYS A 41 10.36 -1.00 19.00
N TRP A 42 9.46 -1.48 18.18
CA TRP A 42 9.66 -1.47 16.73
C TRP A 42 9.62 -0.05 16.19
N LEU A 43 8.66 0.76 16.62
CA LEU A 43 8.55 2.16 16.20
C LEU A 43 9.75 2.99 16.69
N GLU A 44 10.25 2.75 17.91
CA GLU A 44 11.46 3.42 18.43
C GLU A 44 12.71 3.17 17.54
N ASN A 45 12.80 1.98 16.93
CA ASN A 45 13.89 1.54 16.05
C ASN A 45 13.48 1.52 14.59
N LEU A 46 12.49 2.33 14.20
CA LEU A 46 11.92 2.37 12.86
C LEU A 46 12.99 2.66 11.81
N GLN A 47 12.93 1.92 10.72
CA GLN A 47 13.67 2.15 9.49
C GLN A 47 12.72 2.63 8.39
N ASP A 48 13.26 3.30 7.38
CA ASP A 48 12.47 3.69 6.23
C ASP A 48 11.90 2.47 5.51
N TRP A 49 10.69 2.60 5.02
CA TRP A 49 9.97 1.50 4.38
C TRP A 49 10.41 1.35 2.93
N ASN A 50 11.12 0.27 2.62
CA ASN A 50 11.39 -0.09 1.24
C ASN A 50 10.07 -0.44 0.55
N LEU A 51 9.61 0.45 -0.34
CA LEU A 51 8.33 0.36 -1.01
C LEU A 51 8.39 -0.45 -2.29
N SER A 52 9.46 -0.32 -3.07
CA SER A 52 9.51 -0.92 -4.41
C SER A 52 9.84 -2.41 -4.38
N ARG A 53 9.26 -3.15 -5.33
CA ARG A 53 9.49 -4.59 -5.53
C ARG A 53 9.80 -4.88 -6.99
N SER A 54 10.96 -5.47 -7.24
CA SER A 54 11.35 -5.96 -8.56
C SER A 54 10.64 -7.28 -8.86
N ARG A 55 9.36 -7.17 -9.22
CA ARG A 55 8.44 -8.26 -9.53
C ARG A 55 7.68 -7.97 -10.81
N TYR A 56 7.03 -9.00 -11.37
CA TYR A 56 6.23 -8.83 -12.58
C TYR A 56 4.77 -8.48 -12.26
N TRP A 57 4.15 -9.16 -11.29
CA TRP A 57 2.74 -9.01 -10.94
C TRP A 57 2.54 -8.29 -9.60
N GLY A 58 1.70 -7.29 -9.61
CA GLY A 58 1.30 -6.45 -8.48
C GLY A 58 0.99 -5.02 -8.93
N THR A 59 0.69 -4.13 -8.00
CA THR A 59 0.40 -2.72 -8.26
C THR A 59 1.66 -2.01 -8.77
N PRO A 60 1.66 -1.46 -10.00
CA PRO A 60 2.80 -0.73 -10.53
C PRO A 60 3.12 0.53 -9.74
N LEU A 61 4.41 0.84 -9.58
CA LEU A 61 4.84 2.11 -9.00
C LEU A 61 4.43 3.25 -9.94
N PRO A 62 3.62 4.22 -9.51
CA PRO A 62 3.04 5.24 -10.39
C PRO A 62 3.98 6.43 -10.62
N ILE A 63 5.26 6.15 -10.89
CA ILE A 63 6.29 7.17 -11.09
C ILE A 63 6.84 7.06 -12.52
N TRP A 64 6.82 8.18 -13.23
CA TRP A 64 7.45 8.35 -14.53
C TRP A 64 8.64 9.28 -14.41
N ARG A 65 9.77 8.92 -15.05
CA ARG A 65 11.01 9.69 -15.01
C ARG A 65 11.64 9.82 -16.39
N THR A 66 12.37 10.92 -16.58
CA THR A 66 13.28 11.07 -17.71
C THR A 66 14.46 10.10 -17.59
N GLU A 67 15.09 9.75 -18.71
CA GLU A 67 16.22 8.81 -18.75
C GLU A 67 17.41 9.29 -17.89
N ASP A 68 17.63 10.60 -17.84
CA ASP A 68 18.66 11.23 -17.01
C ASP A 68 18.25 11.42 -15.54
N GLY A 69 17.01 11.05 -15.18
CA GLY A 69 16.46 11.18 -13.83
C GLY A 69 16.30 12.63 -13.35
N SER A 70 16.40 13.63 -14.24
CA SER A 70 16.32 15.05 -13.87
C SER A 70 14.90 15.55 -13.60
N GLU A 71 13.90 14.88 -14.18
CA GLU A 71 12.48 15.21 -14.03
C GLU A 71 11.68 13.94 -13.76
N GLU A 72 10.72 14.04 -12.86
CA GLU A 72 9.85 12.92 -12.51
C GLU A 72 8.45 13.42 -12.14
N ILE A 73 7.46 12.55 -12.28
CA ILE A 73 6.08 12.77 -11.85
C ILE A 73 5.55 11.51 -11.17
N CYS A 74 4.88 11.70 -10.04
CA CYS A 74 4.12 10.65 -9.37
C CYS A 74 2.63 10.86 -9.67
N ILE A 75 2.00 9.91 -10.33
CA ILE A 75 0.59 9.97 -10.74
C ILE A 75 -0.30 9.54 -9.57
N GLY A 76 -1.22 10.41 -9.19
CA GLY A 76 -2.12 10.22 -8.05
C GLY A 76 -3.49 9.64 -8.39
N SER A 77 -3.88 9.60 -9.68
CA SER A 77 -5.16 9.05 -10.10
C SER A 77 -5.17 8.57 -11.56
N VAL A 78 -6.17 7.75 -11.91
CA VAL A 78 -6.37 7.32 -13.29
C VAL A 78 -6.75 8.51 -14.20
N GLU A 79 -7.52 9.46 -13.67
CA GLU A 79 -7.87 10.69 -14.39
C GLU A 79 -6.63 11.55 -14.69
N GLU A 80 -5.73 11.68 -13.71
CA GLU A 80 -4.46 12.39 -13.92
C GLU A 80 -3.62 11.67 -14.98
N LEU A 81 -3.49 10.34 -14.90
CA LEU A 81 -2.77 9.56 -15.91
C LEU A 81 -3.36 9.75 -17.30
N TYR A 82 -4.69 9.71 -17.42
CA TYR A 82 -5.38 9.96 -18.67
C TYR A 82 -5.03 11.32 -19.27
N ASN A 83 -5.05 12.37 -18.43
CA ASN A 83 -4.77 13.73 -18.86
C ASN A 83 -3.28 13.92 -19.24
N GLU A 84 -2.35 13.29 -18.52
CA GLU A 84 -0.92 13.32 -18.87
C GLU A 84 -0.64 12.58 -20.18
N ILE A 85 -1.37 11.49 -20.48
CA ILE A 85 -1.30 10.82 -21.79
C ILE A 85 -1.78 11.75 -22.92
N GLU A 86 -2.87 12.50 -22.73
CA GLU A 86 -3.36 13.47 -23.75
C GLU A 86 -2.31 14.59 -24.02
N LYS A 87 -1.59 15.03 -22.97
CA LYS A 87 -0.46 15.96 -23.13
C LYS A 87 0.68 15.34 -23.95
N SER A 88 0.98 14.07 -23.70
CA SER A 88 2.03 13.33 -24.40
C SER A 88 1.70 13.11 -25.88
N ILE A 89 0.41 12.91 -26.21
CA ILE A 89 -0.05 12.85 -27.60
C ILE A 89 0.13 14.21 -28.28
N THR A 90 -0.24 15.29 -27.59
CA THR A 90 -0.07 16.65 -28.11
C THR A 90 1.41 16.99 -28.36
N ALA A 91 2.30 16.46 -27.52
CA ALA A 91 3.75 16.60 -27.68
C ALA A 91 4.37 15.64 -28.72
N GLY A 92 3.58 14.74 -29.31
CA GLY A 92 4.04 13.78 -30.32
C GLY A 92 4.82 12.58 -29.74
N LEU A 93 4.74 12.33 -28.43
CA LEU A 93 5.42 11.21 -27.78
C LEU A 93 4.57 9.94 -27.74
N MET A 94 3.24 10.06 -27.87
CA MET A 94 2.30 8.96 -28.01
C MET A 94 1.36 9.22 -29.19
N ASN A 95 0.88 8.13 -29.82
CA ASN A 95 -0.01 8.23 -30.97
C ASN A 95 -1.49 8.27 -30.56
N GLU A 96 -1.85 7.57 -29.51
CA GLU A 96 -3.23 7.43 -29.02
C GLU A 96 -3.24 7.23 -27.49
N ASN A 97 -4.36 7.57 -26.87
CA ASN A 97 -4.61 7.26 -25.47
C ASN A 97 -5.27 5.87 -25.39
N PRO A 98 -4.60 4.85 -24.80
CA PRO A 98 -5.13 3.49 -24.74
C PRO A 98 -6.46 3.42 -23.95
N TYR A 99 -6.62 4.22 -22.92
CA TYR A 99 -7.84 4.23 -22.10
C TYR A 99 -9.03 4.86 -22.84
N LYS A 100 -8.79 5.93 -23.59
CA LYS A 100 -9.80 6.54 -24.47
C LYS A 100 -10.26 5.58 -25.54
N LYS A 101 -9.34 4.83 -26.13
CA LYS A 101 -9.62 3.81 -27.14
C LYS A 101 -10.51 2.68 -26.60
N GLN A 102 -10.35 2.34 -25.32
CA GLN A 102 -11.17 1.34 -24.63
C GLN A 102 -12.51 1.92 -24.14
N GLY A 103 -12.75 3.22 -24.32
CA GLY A 103 -13.98 3.89 -23.92
C GLY A 103 -14.06 4.22 -22.43
N PHE A 104 -12.92 4.31 -21.76
CA PHE A 104 -12.85 4.78 -20.38
C PHE A 104 -13.20 6.27 -20.29
N VAL A 105 -14.03 6.64 -19.32
CA VAL A 105 -14.47 8.01 -19.06
C VAL A 105 -13.89 8.48 -17.73
N PRO A 106 -12.95 9.46 -17.72
CA PRO A 106 -12.43 10.03 -16.49
C PRO A 106 -13.53 10.62 -15.61
N GLY A 107 -13.46 10.39 -14.29
CA GLY A 107 -14.43 10.88 -13.33
C GLY A 107 -15.72 10.05 -13.21
N GLU A 108 -15.88 8.98 -13.99
CA GLU A 108 -16.98 8.04 -13.85
C GLU A 108 -16.51 6.82 -13.03
N TYR A 109 -16.93 6.71 -11.77
CA TYR A 109 -16.45 5.73 -10.79
C TYR A 109 -17.29 4.44 -10.75
N THR A 110 -17.83 4.01 -11.89
CA THR A 110 -18.60 2.76 -12.00
C THR A 110 -17.69 1.57 -12.26
N ALA A 111 -18.07 0.38 -11.78
CA ALA A 111 -17.32 -0.84 -12.05
C ALA A 111 -17.20 -1.09 -13.57
N GLU A 112 -18.29 -0.89 -14.31
CA GLU A 112 -18.33 -1.07 -15.78
C GLU A 112 -17.35 -0.16 -16.51
N ASN A 113 -17.06 1.04 -15.96
CA ASN A 113 -16.08 1.95 -16.53
C ASN A 113 -14.65 1.49 -16.22
N TYR A 114 -14.39 1.06 -14.99
CA TYR A 114 -13.07 0.60 -14.57
C TYR A 114 -12.70 -0.78 -15.16
N ASP A 115 -13.67 -1.63 -15.45
CA ASP A 115 -13.46 -2.92 -16.14
C ASP A 115 -12.93 -2.78 -17.58
N LYS A 116 -12.99 -1.57 -18.14
CA LYS A 116 -12.46 -1.27 -19.49
C LYS A 116 -10.94 -1.11 -19.52
N ILE A 117 -10.29 -0.94 -18.36
CA ILE A 117 -8.86 -0.66 -18.30
C ILE A 117 -8.14 -1.63 -17.37
N ASP A 118 -6.85 -1.82 -17.63
CA ASP A 118 -5.97 -2.57 -16.76
C ASP A 118 -4.73 -1.72 -16.46
N LEU A 119 -4.45 -1.53 -15.16
CA LEU A 119 -3.33 -0.74 -14.67
C LEU A 119 -2.11 -1.61 -14.32
N HIS A 120 -2.19 -2.92 -14.50
CA HIS A 120 -1.07 -3.83 -14.26
C HIS A 120 -0.05 -3.78 -15.41
N ARG A 121 1.10 -4.36 -15.16
CA ARG A 121 2.05 -4.70 -16.23
C ARG A 121 1.47 -5.84 -17.09
N PRO A 122 1.70 -5.82 -18.41
CA PRO A 122 2.53 -4.88 -19.17
C PRO A 122 1.78 -3.62 -19.66
N TYR A 123 0.50 -3.49 -19.41
CA TYR A 123 -0.39 -2.48 -20.02
C TYR A 123 0.04 -1.03 -19.75
N VAL A 124 0.62 -0.76 -18.57
CA VAL A 124 1.10 0.59 -18.21
C VAL A 124 2.55 0.85 -18.64
N ASP A 125 3.29 -0.18 -19.03
CA ASP A 125 4.73 -0.05 -19.31
C ASP A 125 5.01 0.69 -20.63
N ASP A 126 4.07 0.67 -21.58
CA ASP A 126 4.16 1.34 -22.88
C ASP A 126 3.73 2.83 -22.82
N ILE A 127 3.26 3.31 -21.67
CA ILE A 127 2.85 4.69 -21.50
C ILE A 127 4.07 5.57 -21.31
N VAL A 128 4.24 6.52 -22.22
CA VAL A 128 5.28 7.56 -22.17
C VAL A 128 4.63 8.90 -21.86
N LEU A 129 5.07 9.55 -20.79
CA LEU A 129 4.60 10.88 -20.42
C LEU A 129 5.58 11.97 -20.87
N VAL A 130 5.08 13.19 -21.03
CA VAL A 130 5.90 14.34 -21.38
C VAL A 130 6.30 15.10 -20.12
N SER A 131 7.60 15.36 -19.96
CA SER A 131 8.10 16.20 -18.85
C SER A 131 7.84 17.69 -19.09
N PRO A 132 7.94 18.54 -18.06
CA PRO A 132 7.86 20.00 -18.21
C PRO A 132 8.84 20.58 -19.25
N SER A 133 10.01 19.96 -19.43
CA SER A 133 10.99 20.35 -20.45
C SER A 133 10.72 19.75 -21.84
N GLY A 134 9.66 18.96 -22.00
CA GLY A 134 9.31 18.29 -23.26
C GLY A 134 10.04 16.96 -23.51
N LYS A 135 10.80 16.45 -22.54
CA LYS A 135 11.48 15.16 -22.64
C LYS A 135 10.52 13.99 -22.39
N PRO A 136 10.75 12.81 -23.00
CA PRO A 136 9.97 11.62 -22.69
C PRO A 136 10.31 11.10 -21.27
N MET A 137 9.29 10.75 -20.52
CA MET A 137 9.38 10.06 -19.24
C MET A 137 8.80 8.64 -19.37
N LYS A 138 9.51 7.67 -18.84
CA LYS A 138 9.09 6.27 -18.75
C LYS A 138 8.77 5.91 -17.31
N ARG A 139 7.83 4.98 -17.14
CA ARG A 139 7.46 4.48 -15.82
C ARG A 139 8.61 3.70 -15.19
N GLU A 140 8.81 3.87 -13.89
CA GLU A 140 9.69 3.01 -13.09
C GLU A 140 9.20 1.56 -13.16
N SER A 141 10.10 0.63 -13.45
CA SER A 141 9.74 -0.77 -13.74
C SER A 141 9.24 -1.54 -12.52
N ASP A 142 9.55 -1.07 -11.32
CA ASP A 142 9.17 -1.72 -10.08
C ASP A 142 7.67 -1.65 -9.78
N LEU A 143 7.25 -2.52 -8.87
CA LEU A 143 5.91 -2.57 -8.29
C LEU A 143 5.93 -2.02 -6.86
N ILE A 144 4.76 -1.70 -6.34
CA ILE A 144 4.58 -1.34 -4.93
C ILE A 144 4.57 -2.61 -4.06
N ASP A 145 5.09 -2.51 -2.86
CA ASP A 145 4.95 -3.54 -1.83
C ASP A 145 3.47 -3.81 -1.54
N VAL A 146 3.04 -5.05 -1.65
CA VAL A 146 1.65 -5.48 -1.36
C VAL A 146 1.17 -5.08 0.04
N TRP A 147 2.09 -4.85 0.97
CA TRP A 147 1.78 -4.33 2.30
C TRP A 147 1.28 -2.88 2.26
N PHE A 148 1.63 -2.12 1.24
CA PHE A 148 1.04 -0.80 1.00
C PHE A 148 -0.43 -0.93 0.60
N ASP A 149 -0.74 -1.84 -0.32
CA ASP A 149 -2.12 -2.09 -0.77
C ASP A 149 -3.01 -2.45 0.43
N SER A 150 -2.57 -3.41 1.26
CA SER A 150 -3.31 -3.81 2.46
C SER A 150 -3.37 -2.71 3.52
N GLY A 151 -2.32 -1.90 3.65
CA GLY A 151 -2.28 -0.76 4.56
C GLY A 151 -3.15 0.41 4.12
N ALA A 152 -3.45 0.51 2.82
CA ALA A 152 -4.35 1.51 2.25
C ALA A 152 -5.85 1.13 2.34
N MET A 153 -6.17 -0.10 2.77
CA MET A 153 -7.54 -0.63 2.79
C MET A 153 -8.58 0.31 3.42
N PRO A 154 -8.34 0.99 4.55
CA PRO A 154 -9.35 1.87 5.17
C PRO A 154 -9.83 3.00 4.26
N TYR A 155 -9.00 3.43 3.33
CA TYR A 155 -9.26 4.50 2.37
C TYR A 155 -9.75 3.95 1.04
N ALA A 156 -9.08 2.91 0.56
CA ALA A 156 -9.36 2.29 -0.73
C ALA A 156 -10.76 1.68 -0.80
N GLN A 157 -11.23 1.03 0.27
CA GLN A 157 -12.56 0.39 0.30
C GLN A 157 -13.73 1.37 0.10
N ILE A 158 -13.54 2.63 0.40
CA ILE A 158 -14.55 3.68 0.22
C ILE A 158 -14.22 4.61 -0.95
N HIS A 159 -13.16 4.29 -1.71
CA HIS A 159 -12.65 5.07 -2.84
C HIS A 159 -12.30 6.52 -2.48
N TYR A 160 -11.79 6.74 -1.26
CA TYR A 160 -11.30 8.07 -0.85
C TYR A 160 -10.03 8.45 -1.65
N PRO A 161 -9.82 9.70 -2.06
CA PRO A 161 -10.65 10.90 -1.81
C PRO A 161 -11.69 11.18 -2.92
N PHE A 162 -11.86 10.30 -3.90
CA PHE A 162 -12.70 10.53 -5.08
C PHE A 162 -14.19 10.38 -4.77
N GLU A 163 -14.52 9.42 -3.90
CA GLU A 163 -15.88 9.19 -3.39
C GLU A 163 -15.87 9.20 -1.86
N ASN A 164 -17.04 9.32 -1.24
CA ASN A 164 -17.26 9.18 0.20
C ASN A 164 -16.36 10.08 1.09
N LYS A 165 -15.82 11.15 0.51
CA LYS A 165 -14.90 12.07 1.19
C LYS A 165 -15.49 12.65 2.47
N GLU A 166 -16.76 13.06 2.44
CA GLU A 166 -17.42 13.68 3.59
C GLU A 166 -17.54 12.70 4.78
N VAL A 167 -17.89 11.45 4.53
CA VAL A 167 -18.06 10.42 5.56
C VAL A 167 -16.74 10.11 6.24
N PHE A 168 -15.66 10.08 5.45
CA PHE A 168 -14.31 9.90 5.96
C PHE A 168 -13.82 11.11 6.76
N ASP A 169 -13.94 12.32 6.23
CA ASP A 169 -13.48 13.55 6.87
C ASP A 169 -14.23 13.83 8.18
N LYS A 170 -15.52 13.45 8.25
CA LYS A 170 -16.32 13.51 9.49
C LYS A 170 -15.97 12.43 10.51
N ARG A 171 -15.05 11.52 10.19
CA ARG A 171 -14.63 10.41 11.06
C ARG A 171 -15.76 9.43 11.40
N GLU A 172 -16.72 9.24 10.50
CA GLU A 172 -17.84 8.31 10.70
C GLU A 172 -17.44 6.84 10.46
N VAL A 173 -16.49 6.62 9.53
CA VAL A 173 -16.02 5.27 9.15
C VAL A 173 -14.53 5.06 9.42
N TYR A 174 -13.83 6.07 9.90
CA TYR A 174 -12.39 6.04 10.13
C TYR A 174 -12.01 6.95 11.32
N PRO A 175 -11.09 6.52 12.21
CA PRO A 175 -10.41 5.21 12.25
C PRO A 175 -11.36 4.07 12.64
N ALA A 176 -10.98 2.82 12.33
CA ALA A 176 -11.72 1.63 12.74
C ALA A 176 -11.83 1.55 14.28
N ASP A 177 -12.96 1.10 14.80
CA ASP A 177 -13.11 0.94 16.24
C ASP A 177 -12.27 -0.21 16.78
N PHE A 178 -12.09 -1.27 15.98
CA PHE A 178 -11.45 -2.49 16.44
C PHE A 178 -10.78 -3.27 15.30
N ILE A 179 -9.63 -3.91 15.61
CA ILE A 179 -8.94 -4.87 14.75
C ILE A 179 -8.43 -6.05 15.58
N ALA A 180 -8.44 -7.27 15.04
CA ALA A 180 -7.93 -8.47 15.70
C ALA A 180 -7.14 -9.34 14.72
N GLU A 181 -5.83 -9.53 15.00
CA GLU A 181 -4.93 -10.35 14.22
C GLU A 181 -3.85 -10.97 15.11
N GLY A 182 -3.01 -11.83 14.52
CA GLY A 182 -1.88 -12.42 15.20
C GLY A 182 -0.81 -11.40 15.59
N VAL A 183 -0.03 -11.71 16.62
CA VAL A 183 1.05 -10.85 17.15
C VAL A 183 2.17 -10.58 16.12
N ASP A 184 2.31 -11.43 15.12
CA ASP A 184 3.25 -11.24 14.00
C ASP A 184 2.90 -10.02 13.14
N GLN A 185 1.62 -9.58 13.14
CA GLN A 185 1.18 -8.39 12.41
C GLN A 185 1.72 -7.06 12.97
N THR A 186 2.38 -7.07 14.11
CA THR A 186 3.20 -5.94 14.58
C THR A 186 4.38 -5.63 13.63
N ARG A 187 4.74 -6.57 12.75
CA ARG A 187 5.74 -6.42 11.68
C ARG A 187 5.12 -6.54 10.28
N GLY A 188 3.82 -6.40 10.16
CA GLY A 188 3.05 -6.51 8.95
C GLY A 188 1.90 -5.51 8.96
N TRP A 189 0.67 -6.00 8.92
CA TRP A 189 -0.51 -5.18 8.69
C TRP A 189 -0.76 -4.10 9.76
N PHE A 190 -0.53 -4.38 11.05
CA PHE A 190 -0.65 -3.33 12.08
C PHE A 190 0.28 -2.16 11.81
N PHE A 191 1.51 -2.44 11.39
CA PHE A 191 2.47 -1.40 11.08
C PHE A 191 2.08 -0.60 9.83
N THR A 192 1.74 -1.25 8.73
CA THR A 192 1.46 -0.57 7.46
C THR A 192 0.19 0.28 7.54
N LEU A 193 -0.86 -0.20 8.22
CA LEU A 193 -2.04 0.60 8.54
C LEU A 193 -1.68 1.83 9.36
N HIS A 194 -0.88 1.65 10.43
CA HIS A 194 -0.49 2.73 11.33
C HIS A 194 0.42 3.76 10.64
N ALA A 195 1.36 3.29 9.81
CA ALA A 195 2.28 4.15 9.07
C ALA A 195 1.52 5.07 8.09
N ILE A 196 0.66 4.50 7.24
CA ILE A 196 -0.13 5.29 6.28
C ILE A 196 -1.05 6.27 7.01
N ALA A 197 -1.77 5.79 8.03
CA ALA A 197 -2.67 6.64 8.84
C ALA A 197 -1.94 7.81 9.49
N SER A 198 -0.78 7.57 10.08
CA SER A 198 0.01 8.60 10.75
C SER A 198 0.58 9.62 9.77
N MET A 199 1.13 9.15 8.64
CA MET A 199 1.80 10.01 7.66
C MET A 199 0.85 10.86 6.85
N VAL A 200 -0.32 10.33 6.47
CA VAL A 200 -1.26 10.99 5.55
C VAL A 200 -2.35 11.75 6.29
N PHE A 201 -2.82 11.21 7.43
CA PHE A 201 -4.02 11.73 8.13
C PHE A 201 -3.75 12.21 9.56
N ASP A 202 -2.50 12.13 10.03
CA ASP A 202 -2.14 12.45 11.41
C ASP A 202 -3.05 11.75 12.43
N SER A 203 -3.31 10.47 12.22
CA SER A 203 -4.31 9.68 12.94
C SER A 203 -3.86 8.24 13.15
N VAL A 204 -4.52 7.55 14.08
CA VAL A 204 -4.48 6.09 14.15
C VAL A 204 -5.37 5.49 13.06
N ALA A 205 -5.06 4.28 12.59
CA ALA A 205 -5.95 3.54 11.67
C ALA A 205 -7.05 2.79 12.42
N TYR A 206 -6.83 2.48 13.69
CA TYR A 206 -7.72 1.71 14.56
C TYR A 206 -7.58 2.18 16.01
N LYS A 207 -8.69 2.16 16.76
CA LYS A 207 -8.75 2.61 18.16
C LYS A 207 -8.39 1.52 19.16
N ALA A 208 -8.73 0.26 18.85
CA ALA A 208 -8.47 -0.89 19.69
C ALA A 208 -7.92 -2.06 18.89
N VAL A 209 -7.03 -2.83 19.53
CA VAL A 209 -6.38 -4.03 18.94
C VAL A 209 -6.48 -5.20 19.90
N VAL A 210 -6.92 -6.35 19.40
CA VAL A 210 -6.67 -7.64 20.03
C VAL A 210 -5.57 -8.34 19.27
N SER A 211 -4.41 -8.49 19.91
CA SER A 211 -3.26 -9.17 19.34
C SER A 211 -3.22 -10.62 19.84
N ASN A 212 -3.64 -11.54 19.00
CA ASN A 212 -3.69 -12.96 19.32
C ASN A 212 -2.28 -13.55 19.39
N GLY A 213 -2.09 -14.53 20.28
CA GLY A 213 -0.87 -15.33 20.32
C GLY A 213 -0.71 -16.19 19.06
N LEU A 214 0.49 -16.71 18.86
CA LEU A 214 0.74 -17.69 17.79
C LEU A 214 0.12 -19.03 18.15
N VAL A 215 -0.49 -19.69 17.16
CA VAL A 215 -0.87 -21.09 17.29
C VAL A 215 0.38 -21.94 17.18
N LEU A 216 0.61 -22.78 18.18
CA LEU A 216 1.79 -23.62 18.30
C LEU A 216 1.42 -25.09 18.11
N ASP A 217 2.39 -25.91 17.73
CA ASP A 217 2.24 -27.36 17.71
C ASP A 217 2.20 -27.94 19.15
N LYS A 218 1.95 -29.24 19.28
CA LYS A 218 1.88 -29.94 20.58
C LYS A 218 3.15 -29.84 21.43
N ASN A 219 4.29 -29.45 20.83
CA ASN A 219 5.57 -29.30 21.49
C ASN A 219 5.88 -27.81 21.78
N GLY A 220 4.96 -26.90 21.49
CA GLY A 220 5.15 -25.46 21.66
C GLY A 220 5.97 -24.78 20.56
N ASN A 221 6.20 -25.44 19.42
CA ASN A 221 6.91 -24.85 18.30
C ASN A 221 5.96 -24.12 17.36
N LYS A 222 6.46 -23.03 16.75
CA LYS A 222 5.72 -22.31 15.71
C LYS A 222 5.41 -23.25 14.54
N MET A 223 4.15 -23.27 14.10
CA MET A 223 3.74 -24.02 12.93
C MET A 223 4.40 -23.49 11.65
N SER A 224 4.81 -24.40 10.78
CA SER A 224 5.43 -24.09 9.49
C SER A 224 5.12 -25.19 8.49
N LYS A 225 4.73 -24.82 7.28
CA LYS A 225 4.53 -25.76 6.16
C LYS A 225 5.80 -26.56 5.88
N ARG A 226 6.99 -25.94 6.03
CA ARG A 226 8.29 -26.60 5.83
C ARG A 226 8.55 -27.72 6.83
N LEU A 227 8.08 -27.57 8.06
CA LEU A 227 8.25 -28.56 9.13
C LEU A 227 7.14 -29.62 9.13
N GLY A 228 6.10 -29.45 8.31
CA GLY A 228 4.97 -30.37 8.24
C GLY A 228 4.13 -30.43 9.53
N ASN A 229 4.27 -29.45 10.42
CA ASN A 229 3.56 -29.38 11.70
C ASN A 229 2.37 -28.39 11.67
N ALA A 230 1.95 -27.96 10.48
CA ALA A 230 0.77 -27.12 10.31
C ALA A 230 -0.49 -27.98 10.46
N VAL A 231 -1.47 -27.47 11.22
CA VAL A 231 -2.78 -28.12 11.38
C VAL A 231 -3.63 -27.75 10.17
N ASP A 232 -4.28 -28.76 9.59
CA ASP A 232 -5.33 -28.55 8.58
C ASP A 232 -6.59 -28.01 9.27
N PRO A 233 -7.03 -26.79 8.93
CA PRO A 233 -8.23 -26.21 9.56
C PRO A 233 -9.50 -27.01 9.30
N PHE A 234 -9.60 -27.72 8.19
CA PHE A 234 -10.77 -28.54 7.86
C PHE A 234 -10.81 -29.86 8.64
N SER A 235 -9.67 -30.33 9.14
CA SER A 235 -9.60 -31.51 10.01
C SER A 235 -9.79 -31.16 11.48
N THR A 236 -9.86 -29.88 11.83
CA THR A 236 -10.03 -29.42 13.20
C THR A 236 -11.48 -29.56 13.60
N CYS A 237 -11.75 -30.42 14.60
CA CYS A 237 -13.08 -30.57 15.17
C CYS A 237 -13.40 -29.36 16.06
N LEU A 238 -14.42 -28.60 15.72
CA LEU A 238 -14.98 -27.59 16.59
C LEU A 238 -15.93 -28.29 17.60
N LEU A 239 -15.51 -28.35 18.83
CA LEU A 239 -16.41 -28.79 19.93
C LEU A 239 -17.30 -27.61 20.30
N TYR A 240 -18.61 -27.81 20.16
CA TYR A 240 -19.64 -26.91 20.65
C TYR A 240 -19.98 -27.27 22.10
#